data_1d5c3b3c66ecd2beddb3121d0488c09f
#
_entry.id   1d5c3b3c66ecd2beddb3121d0488c09f
#
_cell.length_a   1.000
_cell.length_b   1.000
_cell.length_c   1.000
_cell.angle_alpha   90.00
_cell.angle_beta   90.00
_cell.angle_gamma   90.00
#
_symmetry.space_group_name_H-M   'P 1'
#
loop_
_entity.id
_entity.type
_entity.pdbx_description
1 polymer ?
#
loop_
_entity_poly.entity_id
_entity_poly.type
_entity_poly.pdbx_seq_one_letter_code
_entity_poly.pdbx_strand_id
1 'polypeptide(L)'
;MKEEDIKEGLIKLIYNIDLKIYLKYILIFFSYFSFSQENIKYANTINKKDLFKHLNILSSDSLEGRETGKPGQKIAADYIASHFKNIGIPPYKKKTYYQKFKVKSKRHICKCDDCDLKFFKRVFKSNKIIRGENVLGYIEGSDLKDELIVITAHYDHLGKHDSLIFNGADDDASGTAAAMEIAEAFMIAKKEGNGPRRSILIMPVSGEEKGLLGSKYYTDHPIYPLEKTIANLNIDMIGRLDDWHDTANYVYLIGSDRLSLDLHNISEEINSKYIGLDLDYRFNKEDDPNRYYYRSDHYNFAKNNIPVIFYFNGVHEDYHRPSDTIEKIDFDKIKTITKLIFLTAWELANKDERIKLIEEL
;
A
#
# COMPACT_ATOMS: atom_id res chain seq x y z
N MET A 1 61.16 27.86 -24.15
CA MET A 1 59.86 27.20 -24.33
C MET A 1 59.07 28.08 -25.28
N LYS A 2 58.81 27.60 -26.48
CA LYS A 2 58.21 28.44 -27.52
C LYS A 2 56.70 28.62 -27.21
N GLU A 3 56.15 29.76 -27.57
CA GLU A 3 54.74 30.12 -27.31
C GLU A 3 53.75 29.09 -27.91
N GLU A 4 54.18 28.36 -28.94
CA GLU A 4 53.45 27.21 -29.52
C GLU A 4 53.31 26.04 -28.58
N ASP A 5 54.35 25.69 -27.80
CA ASP A 5 54.33 24.57 -26.85
C ASP A 5 53.33 24.81 -25.70
N ILE A 6 53.19 26.08 -25.32
CA ILE A 6 52.20 26.48 -24.27
C ILE A 6 50.78 26.40 -24.81
N LYS A 7 50.55 26.84 -26.04
CA LYS A 7 49.21 26.73 -26.70
C LYS A 7 48.78 25.28 -26.88
N GLU A 8 49.68 24.43 -27.37
CA GLU A 8 49.34 22.99 -27.54
C GLU A 8 49.07 22.29 -26.21
N GLY A 9 49.79 22.64 -25.16
CA GLY A 9 49.58 22.16 -23.80
C GLY A 9 48.22 22.60 -23.23
N LEU A 10 47.84 23.86 -23.47
CA LEU A 10 46.53 24.41 -23.03
C LEU A 10 45.36 23.76 -23.76
N ILE A 11 45.47 23.56 -25.07
CA ILE A 11 44.44 22.89 -25.89
C ILE A 11 44.24 21.44 -25.44
N LYS A 12 45.34 20.70 -25.18
CA LYS A 12 45.26 19.34 -24.65
C LYS A 12 44.65 19.28 -23.25
N LEU A 13 44.91 20.27 -22.41
CA LEU A 13 44.34 20.36 -21.06
C LEU A 13 42.82 20.63 -21.10
N ILE A 14 42.40 21.58 -21.94
CA ILE A 14 40.98 21.91 -22.15
C ILE A 14 40.23 20.69 -22.70
N TYR A 15 40.78 20.02 -23.73
CA TYR A 15 40.18 18.85 -24.33
C TYR A 15 40.04 17.68 -23.33
N ASN A 16 40.99 17.48 -22.45
CA ASN A 16 40.92 16.46 -21.40
C ASN A 16 39.94 16.81 -20.29
N ILE A 17 39.74 18.09 -19.98
CA ILE A 17 38.74 18.55 -19.00
C ILE A 17 37.36 18.38 -19.59
N ASP A 18 37.11 18.79 -20.82
CA ASP A 18 35.82 18.62 -21.50
C ASP A 18 35.44 17.15 -21.64
N LEU A 19 36.37 16.28 -22.02
CA LEU A 19 36.16 14.86 -22.16
C LEU A 19 35.78 14.19 -20.82
N LYS A 20 36.44 14.57 -19.71
CA LYS A 20 36.14 14.07 -18.36
C LYS A 20 34.78 14.54 -17.89
N ILE A 21 34.40 15.78 -18.19
CA ILE A 21 33.06 16.32 -17.88
C ILE A 21 32.00 15.58 -18.70
N TYR A 22 32.21 15.40 -20.01
CA TYR A 22 31.31 14.64 -20.88
C TYR A 22 31.14 13.18 -20.42
N LEU A 23 32.24 12.50 -20.09
CA LEU A 23 32.18 11.13 -19.55
C LEU A 23 31.40 11.06 -18.23
N LYS A 24 31.56 12.05 -17.37
CA LYS A 24 30.81 12.13 -16.11
C LYS A 24 29.30 12.31 -16.35
N TYR A 25 28.90 13.15 -17.28
CA TYR A 25 27.49 13.31 -17.66
C TYR A 25 26.93 12.08 -18.38
N ILE A 26 27.70 11.42 -19.24
CA ILE A 26 27.32 10.16 -19.87
C ILE A 26 27.14 9.06 -18.82
N LEU A 27 28.04 8.92 -17.84
CA LEU A 27 27.90 7.95 -16.75
C LEU A 27 26.70 8.23 -15.85
N ILE A 28 26.44 9.51 -15.55
CA ILE A 28 25.24 9.93 -14.81
C ILE A 28 23.97 9.61 -15.62
N PHE A 29 23.97 9.90 -16.93
CA PHE A 29 22.84 9.62 -17.81
C PHE A 29 22.58 8.10 -17.93
N PHE A 30 23.63 7.29 -18.07
CA PHE A 30 23.52 5.83 -18.10
C PHE A 30 23.04 5.26 -16.76
N SER A 31 23.47 5.83 -15.63
CA SER A 31 22.98 5.38 -14.32
C SER A 31 21.48 5.71 -14.12
N TYR A 32 21.02 6.89 -14.55
CA TYR A 32 19.61 7.25 -14.54
C TYR A 32 18.76 6.35 -15.47
N PHE A 33 19.30 6.00 -16.64
CA PHE A 33 18.58 5.13 -17.59
C PHE A 33 18.51 3.68 -17.10
N SER A 34 19.54 3.17 -16.45
CA SER A 34 19.54 1.84 -15.83
C SER A 34 18.55 1.76 -14.67
N PHE A 35 18.49 2.76 -13.80
CA PHE A 35 17.59 2.80 -12.65
C PHE A 35 16.12 2.86 -13.07
N SER A 36 15.82 3.60 -14.17
CA SER A 36 14.46 3.71 -14.73
C SER A 36 13.94 2.44 -15.42
N GLN A 37 14.83 1.49 -15.77
CA GLN A 37 14.40 0.20 -16.37
C GLN A 37 14.16 -0.88 -15.32
N GLU A 38 14.83 -0.80 -14.17
CA GLU A 38 14.74 -1.82 -13.12
C GLU A 38 13.41 -1.80 -12.39
N ASN A 39 12.88 -0.63 -12.04
CA ASN A 39 11.59 -0.52 -11.36
C ASN A 39 10.44 -1.13 -12.19
N ILE A 40 10.41 -0.89 -13.51
CA ILE A 40 9.42 -1.45 -14.43
C ILE A 40 9.57 -2.97 -14.56
N LYS A 41 10.81 -3.48 -14.57
CA LYS A 41 11.06 -4.93 -14.57
C LYS A 41 10.34 -5.60 -13.39
N TYR A 42 10.50 -5.05 -12.18
CA TYR A 42 9.89 -5.61 -10.97
C TYR A 42 8.39 -5.34 -10.89
N ALA A 43 7.91 -4.17 -11.32
CA ALA A 43 6.48 -3.91 -11.45
C ALA A 43 5.78 -4.92 -12.39
N ASN A 44 6.49 -5.39 -13.42
CA ASN A 44 5.95 -6.36 -14.38
C ASN A 44 5.90 -7.81 -13.85
N THR A 45 6.48 -8.10 -12.68
CA THR A 45 6.25 -9.38 -12.00
C THR A 45 4.84 -9.48 -11.43
N ILE A 46 4.22 -8.33 -11.09
CA ILE A 46 2.83 -8.24 -10.63
C ILE A 46 1.89 -8.62 -11.78
N ASN A 47 1.16 -9.69 -11.61
CA ASN A 47 0.35 -10.27 -12.68
C ASN A 47 -1.03 -10.74 -12.22
N LYS A 48 -1.97 -10.86 -13.17
CA LYS A 48 -3.37 -11.24 -12.89
C LYS A 48 -3.53 -12.62 -12.29
N LYS A 49 -2.68 -13.57 -12.66
CA LYS A 49 -2.79 -14.96 -12.21
C LYS A 49 -2.53 -15.08 -10.71
N ASP A 50 -1.52 -14.41 -10.22
CA ASP A 50 -1.15 -14.46 -8.80
C ASP A 50 -2.10 -13.60 -7.97
N LEU A 51 -2.54 -12.43 -8.46
CA LEU A 51 -3.63 -11.65 -7.87
C LEU A 51 -4.92 -12.47 -7.74
N PHE A 52 -5.33 -13.17 -8.82
CA PHE A 52 -6.50 -14.06 -8.79
C PHE A 52 -6.34 -15.17 -7.74
N LYS A 53 -5.18 -15.81 -7.71
CA LYS A 53 -4.88 -16.88 -6.73
C LYS A 53 -5.06 -16.41 -5.29
N HIS A 54 -4.50 -15.23 -4.95
CA HIS A 54 -4.61 -14.67 -3.61
C HIS A 54 -6.05 -14.28 -3.27
N LEU A 55 -6.69 -13.57 -4.18
CA LEU A 55 -8.06 -13.09 -3.99
C LEU A 55 -9.05 -14.25 -3.90
N ASN A 56 -8.92 -15.29 -4.75
CA ASN A 56 -9.76 -16.48 -4.71
C ASN A 56 -9.70 -17.23 -3.37
N ILE A 57 -8.54 -17.24 -2.72
CA ILE A 57 -8.41 -17.84 -1.39
C ILE A 57 -9.02 -16.91 -0.34
N LEU A 58 -8.66 -15.62 -0.36
CA LEU A 58 -9.10 -14.66 0.64
C LEU A 58 -10.61 -14.43 0.63
N SER A 59 -11.26 -14.45 -0.54
CA SER A 59 -12.71 -14.26 -0.67
C SER A 59 -13.50 -15.57 -0.72
N SER A 60 -12.88 -16.72 -0.40
CA SER A 60 -13.58 -18.01 -0.42
C SER A 60 -14.52 -18.19 0.77
N ASP A 61 -15.60 -18.94 0.57
CA ASP A 61 -16.58 -19.31 1.62
C ASP A 61 -15.93 -20.04 2.80
N SER A 62 -14.81 -20.72 2.56
CA SER A 62 -14.05 -21.44 3.60
C SER A 62 -13.47 -20.52 4.68
N LEU A 63 -13.31 -19.26 4.37
CA LEU A 63 -12.86 -18.22 5.31
C LEU A 63 -14.00 -17.48 6.01
N GLU A 64 -15.28 -17.90 5.74
CA GLU A 64 -16.47 -17.40 6.41
C GLU A 64 -16.51 -15.87 6.54
N GLY A 65 -16.06 -15.16 5.49
CA GLY A 65 -16.04 -13.69 5.44
C GLY A 65 -15.06 -13.03 6.42
N ARG A 66 -14.07 -13.72 6.90
CA ARG A 66 -12.88 -13.23 7.63
C ARG A 66 -13.16 -12.30 8.83
N GLU A 67 -14.32 -12.44 9.51
CA GLU A 67 -14.65 -11.56 10.64
C GLU A 67 -13.54 -11.56 11.70
N THR A 68 -13.09 -10.36 12.09
CA THR A 68 -12.03 -10.18 13.11
C THR A 68 -12.31 -10.96 14.37
N GLY A 69 -11.35 -11.80 14.75
CA GLY A 69 -11.42 -12.64 15.95
C GLY A 69 -12.14 -13.96 15.75
N LYS A 70 -12.59 -14.28 14.54
CA LYS A 70 -13.19 -15.56 14.17
C LYS A 70 -12.20 -16.49 13.46
N PRO A 71 -12.50 -17.78 13.33
CA PRO A 71 -11.60 -18.75 12.70
C PRO A 71 -11.17 -18.35 11.28
N GLY A 72 -12.09 -17.90 10.45
CA GLY A 72 -11.78 -17.51 9.06
C GLY A 72 -10.74 -16.39 8.97
N GLN A 73 -10.81 -15.38 9.85
CA GLN A 73 -9.78 -14.34 9.92
C GLN A 73 -8.41 -14.92 10.33
N LYS A 74 -8.35 -15.92 11.22
CA LYS A 74 -7.10 -16.58 11.60
C LYS A 74 -6.50 -17.37 10.45
N ILE A 75 -7.32 -18.08 9.69
CA ILE A 75 -6.88 -18.82 8.50
C ILE A 75 -6.35 -17.85 7.44
N ALA A 76 -7.00 -16.70 7.24
CA ALA A 76 -6.50 -15.66 6.34
C ALA A 76 -5.13 -15.10 6.81
N ALA A 77 -4.96 -14.83 8.11
CA ALA A 77 -3.70 -14.37 8.66
C ALA A 77 -2.58 -15.40 8.45
N ASP A 78 -2.88 -16.69 8.67
CA ASP A 78 -1.91 -17.79 8.47
C ASP A 78 -1.55 -17.97 6.99
N TYR A 79 -2.51 -17.76 6.09
CA TYR A 79 -2.27 -17.77 4.65
C TYR A 79 -1.31 -16.64 4.23
N ILE A 80 -1.55 -15.40 4.64
CA ILE A 80 -0.71 -14.24 4.36
C ILE A 80 0.71 -14.45 4.95
N ALA A 81 0.80 -14.89 6.20
CA ALA A 81 2.08 -15.17 6.84
C ALA A 81 2.87 -16.30 6.14
N SER A 82 2.17 -17.32 5.65
CA SER A 82 2.77 -18.40 4.87
C SER A 82 3.29 -17.90 3.52
N HIS A 83 2.57 -16.99 2.86
CA HIS A 83 3.06 -16.35 1.64
C HIS A 83 4.34 -15.56 1.92
N PHE A 84 4.37 -14.70 2.93
CA PHE A 84 5.58 -13.94 3.31
C PHE A 84 6.77 -14.86 3.58
N LYS A 85 6.55 -15.98 4.28
CA LYS A 85 7.58 -16.99 4.51
C LYS A 85 8.09 -17.60 3.19
N ASN A 86 7.18 -17.96 2.28
CA ASN A 86 7.50 -18.63 1.02
C ASN A 86 8.30 -17.73 0.08
N ILE A 87 8.00 -16.44 0.04
CA ILE A 87 8.77 -15.47 -0.75
C ILE A 87 10.10 -15.07 -0.10
N GLY A 88 10.35 -15.50 1.15
CA GLY A 88 11.62 -15.33 1.85
C GLY A 88 11.66 -14.12 2.79
N ILE A 89 10.54 -13.51 3.14
CA ILE A 89 10.48 -12.50 4.21
C ILE A 89 10.65 -13.21 5.56
N PRO A 90 11.60 -12.81 6.41
CA PRO A 90 11.78 -13.42 7.72
C PRO A 90 10.69 -12.96 8.71
N PRO A 91 10.35 -13.80 9.71
CA PRO A 91 9.44 -13.36 10.77
C PRO A 91 10.05 -12.25 11.62
N TYR A 92 9.21 -11.34 12.11
CA TYR A 92 9.62 -10.23 12.96
C TYR A 92 10.42 -10.73 14.18
N LYS A 93 11.59 -10.14 14.40
CA LYS A 93 12.57 -10.55 15.42
C LYS A 93 12.87 -12.06 15.40
N LYS A 94 12.76 -12.71 14.23
CA LYS A 94 12.94 -14.16 14.03
C LYS A 94 11.98 -15.03 14.85
N LYS A 95 10.80 -14.51 15.22
CA LYS A 95 9.86 -15.19 16.11
C LYS A 95 8.44 -15.34 15.54
N THR A 96 7.89 -14.31 14.96
CA THR A 96 6.47 -14.28 14.57
C THR A 96 6.22 -13.33 13.40
N TYR A 97 5.17 -13.63 12.61
CA TYR A 97 4.64 -12.70 11.60
C TYR A 97 3.51 -11.82 12.17
N TYR A 98 3.12 -11.99 13.44
CA TYR A 98 1.92 -11.38 13.98
C TYR A 98 2.22 -10.32 15.02
N GLN A 99 1.58 -9.15 14.87
CA GLN A 99 1.36 -8.22 15.95
C GLN A 99 -0.06 -8.44 16.51
N LYS A 100 -0.17 -9.21 17.59
CA LYS A 100 -1.45 -9.54 18.20
C LYS A 100 -1.99 -8.40 19.05
N PHE A 101 -3.29 -8.12 18.94
CA PHE A 101 -3.96 -7.13 19.75
C PHE A 101 -5.22 -7.67 20.44
N LYS A 102 -5.64 -6.96 21.48
CA LYS A 102 -6.82 -7.26 22.27
C LYS A 102 -7.48 -5.96 22.67
N VAL A 103 -8.68 -5.71 22.15
CA VAL A 103 -9.41 -4.48 22.39
C VAL A 103 -10.77 -4.79 23.01
N LYS A 104 -11.17 -4.02 24.03
CA LYS A 104 -12.53 -4.06 24.55
C LYS A 104 -13.43 -3.32 23.57
N SER A 105 -14.46 -3.98 23.07
CA SER A 105 -15.47 -3.33 22.24
C SER A 105 -16.15 -2.23 23.04
N LYS A 106 -15.86 -0.97 22.74
CA LYS A 106 -16.70 0.15 23.14
C LYS A 106 -17.83 0.21 22.12
N ARG A 107 -19.07 0.41 22.58
CA ARG A 107 -20.23 0.61 21.70
C ARG A 107 -19.93 1.74 20.69
N HIS A 108 -19.49 1.43 19.49
CA HIS A 108 -19.56 2.36 18.38
C HIS A 108 -20.92 2.13 17.70
N ILE A 109 -21.80 3.08 17.88
CA ILE A 109 -23.01 3.18 17.07
C ILE A 109 -22.53 3.80 15.75
N CYS A 110 -22.38 2.97 14.73
CA CYS A 110 -22.23 3.51 13.38
C CYS A 110 -23.49 4.30 13.06
N LYS A 111 -23.37 5.60 12.87
CA LYS A 111 -24.44 6.45 12.34
C LYS A 111 -24.31 6.49 10.82
N CYS A 112 -24.58 5.38 10.18
CA CYS A 112 -24.84 5.39 8.74
C CYS A 112 -26.36 5.42 8.59
N ASP A 113 -26.89 6.45 7.97
CA ASP A 113 -28.33 6.59 7.77
C ASP A 113 -28.88 5.70 6.61
N ASP A 114 -28.00 5.13 5.77
CA ASP A 114 -28.34 4.42 4.53
C ASP A 114 -28.11 2.90 4.51
N CYS A 115 -27.58 2.30 5.55
CA CYS A 115 -27.53 0.84 5.58
C CYS A 115 -28.73 0.29 6.37
N ASP A 116 -29.22 -0.88 6.00
CA ASP A 116 -30.34 -1.59 6.63
C ASP A 116 -29.97 -2.01 8.07
N LEU A 117 -29.86 -1.00 8.93
CA LEU A 117 -29.19 -0.94 10.23
C LEU A 117 -29.90 -1.67 11.35
N LYS A 118 -31.08 -2.23 11.10
CA LYS A 118 -31.77 -3.05 12.12
C LYS A 118 -30.96 -4.29 12.48
N PHE A 119 -30.20 -4.79 11.54
CA PHE A 119 -29.35 -5.96 11.70
C PHE A 119 -28.09 -5.64 12.52
N PHE A 120 -27.38 -4.56 12.21
CA PHE A 120 -26.15 -4.16 12.92
C PHE A 120 -26.39 -3.72 14.38
N LYS A 121 -27.50 -3.08 14.70
CA LYS A 121 -27.86 -2.69 16.08
C LYS A 121 -27.94 -3.88 17.05
N ARG A 122 -28.19 -5.09 16.55
CA ARG A 122 -28.33 -6.31 17.37
C ARG A 122 -26.99 -6.96 17.71
N VAL A 123 -25.97 -6.79 16.86
CA VAL A 123 -24.65 -7.46 16.98
C VAL A 123 -23.74 -6.78 18.01
N PHE A 124 -23.84 -5.47 18.24
CA PHE A 124 -22.91 -4.69 19.07
C PHE A 124 -23.32 -4.52 20.54
N LYS A 125 -24.23 -5.32 21.06
CA LYS A 125 -24.69 -5.20 22.46
C LYS A 125 -23.81 -5.90 23.52
N SER A 126 -22.66 -6.48 23.18
CA SER A 126 -21.85 -7.19 24.17
C SER A 126 -20.50 -6.50 24.43
N ASN A 127 -20.10 -6.42 25.69
CA ASN A 127 -18.73 -6.08 26.14
C ASN A 127 -17.71 -7.16 25.70
N LYS A 128 -17.72 -7.55 24.43
CA LYS A 128 -16.83 -8.59 23.92
C LYS A 128 -15.42 -8.04 23.73
N ILE A 129 -14.46 -8.83 24.15
CA ILE A 129 -13.07 -8.60 23.82
C ILE A 129 -12.85 -9.10 22.39
N ILE A 130 -12.48 -8.18 21.51
CA ILE A 130 -12.04 -8.47 20.16
C ILE A 130 -10.56 -8.80 20.22
N ARG A 131 -10.17 -9.91 19.59
CA ARG A 131 -8.77 -10.34 19.44
C ARG A 131 -8.47 -10.45 17.96
N GLY A 132 -7.47 -9.71 17.49
CA GLY A 132 -7.00 -9.75 16.13
C GLY A 132 -5.48 -9.75 16.09
N GLU A 133 -4.95 -9.79 14.90
CA GLU A 133 -3.53 -9.59 14.63
C GLU A 133 -3.33 -8.84 13.32
N ASN A 134 -2.31 -7.98 13.26
CA ASN A 134 -1.74 -7.50 12.03
C ASN A 134 -0.69 -8.50 11.57
N VAL A 135 -0.58 -8.73 10.26
CA VAL A 135 0.45 -9.60 9.69
C VAL A 135 1.60 -8.73 9.19
N LEU A 136 2.83 -9.11 9.52
CA LEU A 136 4.02 -8.28 9.33
C LEU A 136 4.95 -8.87 8.28
N GLY A 137 5.04 -8.23 7.14
CA GLY A 137 6.00 -8.53 6.09
C GLY A 137 7.10 -7.46 6.02
N TYR A 138 8.15 -7.58 6.85
CA TYR A 138 9.23 -6.61 6.89
C TYR A 138 10.35 -6.96 5.93
N ILE A 139 10.62 -6.05 5.01
CA ILE A 139 11.71 -6.13 4.04
C ILE A 139 12.76 -5.07 4.44
N GLU A 140 13.87 -5.52 5.00
CA GLU A 140 14.94 -4.63 5.42
C GLU A 140 15.60 -3.94 4.22
N GLY A 141 15.75 -2.63 4.29
CA GLY A 141 16.45 -1.81 3.31
C GLY A 141 17.96 -1.97 3.36
N SER A 142 18.68 -1.22 2.53
CA SER A 142 20.16 -1.21 2.51
C SER A 142 20.74 -0.07 3.36
N ASP A 143 21.11 1.03 2.74
CA ASP A 143 21.81 2.17 3.38
C ASP A 143 20.87 3.13 4.14
N LEU A 144 19.60 3.21 3.77
CA LEU A 144 18.56 4.01 4.45
C LEU A 144 17.59 3.14 5.29
N LYS A 145 18.02 1.96 5.71
CA LYS A 145 17.19 0.93 6.34
C LYS A 145 16.45 1.37 7.62
N ASP A 146 16.91 2.42 8.27
CA ASP A 146 16.30 2.97 9.48
C ASP A 146 15.04 3.80 9.19
N GLU A 147 14.78 4.13 7.94
CA GLU A 147 13.54 4.76 7.48
C GLU A 147 12.59 3.71 6.91
N LEU A 148 11.28 3.93 7.09
CA LEU A 148 10.26 2.94 6.81
C LEU A 148 9.14 3.50 5.92
N ILE A 149 8.75 2.71 4.91
CA ILE A 149 7.50 2.89 4.20
C ILE A 149 6.56 1.78 4.64
N VAL A 150 5.32 2.13 4.98
CA VAL A 150 4.30 1.16 5.40
C VAL A 150 3.25 1.03 4.31
N ILE A 151 2.95 -0.20 3.89
CA ILE A 151 1.86 -0.50 2.96
C ILE A 151 0.81 -1.30 3.72
N THR A 152 -0.42 -0.77 3.77
CA THR A 152 -1.53 -1.38 4.50
C THR A 152 -2.68 -1.76 3.56
N ALA A 153 -3.38 -2.82 3.92
CA ALA A 153 -4.68 -3.25 3.40
C ALA A 153 -5.37 -4.02 4.51
N HIS A 154 -6.70 -4.03 4.59
CA HIS A 154 -7.32 -4.85 5.63
C HIS A 154 -7.73 -6.22 5.09
N TYR A 155 -7.49 -7.27 5.87
CA TYR A 155 -7.81 -8.62 5.45
C TYR A 155 -9.01 -9.22 6.16
N ASP A 156 -9.58 -8.52 7.14
CA ASP A 156 -10.87 -8.88 7.74
C ASP A 156 -12.04 -8.34 6.92
N HIS A 157 -13.22 -8.92 7.12
CA HIS A 157 -14.46 -8.41 6.58
C HIS A 157 -15.63 -8.75 7.52
N LEU A 158 -16.87 -8.65 7.07
CA LEU A 158 -18.07 -8.68 7.91
C LEU A 158 -18.40 -10.06 8.48
N GLY A 159 -17.85 -11.14 7.92
CA GLY A 159 -18.05 -12.48 8.45
C GLY A 159 -19.26 -13.20 7.88
N LYS A 160 -19.84 -14.06 8.71
CA LYS A 160 -21.01 -14.89 8.37
C LYS A 160 -22.16 -14.58 9.30
N HIS A 161 -23.35 -14.39 8.70
CA HIS A 161 -24.58 -14.14 9.42
C HIS A 161 -25.64 -15.15 8.94
N ASP A 162 -26.03 -16.05 9.80
CA ASP A 162 -26.90 -17.19 9.49
C ASP A 162 -26.32 -18.04 8.35
N SER A 163 -26.98 -18.13 7.21
CA SER A 163 -26.51 -18.83 6.01
C SER A 163 -25.74 -17.94 5.04
N LEU A 164 -25.72 -16.62 5.24
CA LEU A 164 -25.07 -15.67 4.34
C LEU A 164 -23.63 -15.46 4.74
N ILE A 165 -22.73 -15.57 3.77
CA ILE A 165 -21.31 -15.29 3.92
C ILE A 165 -21.02 -13.98 3.18
N PHE A 166 -20.35 -13.05 3.85
CA PHE A 166 -19.91 -11.78 3.29
C PHE A 166 -18.45 -11.95 2.89
N ASN A 167 -18.21 -12.34 1.63
CA ASN A 167 -16.88 -12.72 1.18
C ASN A 167 -15.91 -11.55 1.03
N GLY A 168 -16.41 -10.33 0.77
CA GLY A 168 -15.59 -9.14 0.66
C GLY A 168 -14.46 -9.31 -0.35
N ALA A 169 -14.84 -9.56 -1.61
CA ALA A 169 -13.83 -9.77 -2.65
C ALA A 169 -13.13 -8.46 -3.02
N ASP A 170 -13.91 -7.37 -3.15
CA ASP A 170 -13.33 -6.04 -3.30
C ASP A 170 -12.97 -5.44 -1.94
N ASP A 171 -13.81 -5.64 -0.92
CA ASP A 171 -13.67 -5.09 0.43
C ASP A 171 -13.16 -6.16 1.44
N ASP A 172 -11.89 -6.30 1.76
CA ASP A 172 -10.73 -5.78 1.05
C ASP A 172 -9.75 -6.92 0.73
N ALA A 173 -10.29 -8.01 0.12
CA ALA A 173 -9.40 -9.05 -0.39
C ALA A 173 -8.60 -8.53 -1.60
N SER A 174 -9.13 -7.54 -2.34
CA SER A 174 -8.47 -6.91 -3.49
C SER A 174 -7.19 -6.18 -3.07
N GLY A 175 -7.25 -5.32 -2.06
CA GLY A 175 -6.11 -4.60 -1.52
C GLY A 175 -5.13 -5.51 -0.78
N THR A 176 -5.63 -6.51 -0.05
CA THR A 176 -4.76 -7.51 0.60
C THR A 176 -3.97 -8.31 -0.43
N ALA A 177 -4.59 -8.77 -1.53
CA ALA A 177 -3.89 -9.46 -2.62
C ALA A 177 -2.85 -8.55 -3.28
N ALA A 178 -3.18 -7.28 -3.52
CA ALA A 178 -2.25 -6.29 -4.04
C ALA A 178 -1.03 -6.09 -3.13
N ALA A 179 -1.24 -5.97 -1.82
CA ALA A 179 -0.16 -5.84 -0.84
C ALA A 179 0.76 -7.07 -0.83
N MET A 180 0.21 -8.29 -0.99
CA MET A 180 0.99 -9.53 -1.09
C MET A 180 1.86 -9.57 -2.35
N GLU A 181 1.33 -9.15 -3.51
CA GLU A 181 2.06 -9.07 -4.79
C GLU A 181 3.16 -7.99 -4.74
N ILE A 182 2.90 -6.85 -4.10
CA ILE A 182 3.91 -5.81 -3.88
C ILE A 182 5.07 -6.37 -3.04
N ALA A 183 4.77 -7.14 -1.98
CA ALA A 183 5.79 -7.80 -1.16
C ALA A 183 6.66 -8.74 -1.99
N GLU A 184 6.05 -9.54 -2.88
CA GLU A 184 6.77 -10.47 -3.76
C GLU A 184 7.68 -9.72 -4.74
N ALA A 185 7.19 -8.67 -5.39
CA ALA A 185 7.96 -7.84 -6.32
C ALA A 185 9.20 -7.23 -5.64
N PHE A 186 9.08 -6.67 -4.43
CA PHE A 186 10.23 -6.18 -3.66
C PHE A 186 11.20 -7.30 -3.28
N MET A 187 10.70 -8.49 -2.94
CA MET A 187 11.56 -9.62 -2.60
C MET A 187 12.29 -10.20 -3.81
N ILE A 188 11.70 -10.17 -5.00
CA ILE A 188 12.37 -10.53 -6.26
C ILE A 188 13.51 -9.54 -6.51
N ALA A 189 13.24 -8.24 -6.42
CA ALA A 189 14.26 -7.20 -6.57
C ALA A 189 15.40 -7.38 -5.57
N LYS A 190 15.09 -7.63 -4.31
CA LYS A 190 16.09 -7.84 -3.26
C LYS A 190 16.96 -9.07 -3.51
N LYS A 191 16.39 -10.18 -3.96
CA LYS A 191 17.13 -11.40 -4.32
C LYS A 191 18.08 -11.19 -5.50
N GLU A 192 17.75 -10.28 -6.41
CA GLU A 192 18.59 -9.91 -7.55
C GLU A 192 19.64 -8.84 -7.20
N GLY A 193 19.70 -8.36 -5.94
CA GLY A 193 20.65 -7.35 -5.50
C GLY A 193 20.18 -5.90 -5.65
N ASN A 194 18.95 -5.69 -6.14
CA ASN A 194 18.32 -4.40 -6.39
C ASN A 194 17.20 -4.11 -5.38
N GLY A 195 17.41 -4.48 -4.12
CA GLY A 195 16.44 -4.25 -3.04
C GLY A 195 16.25 -2.77 -2.72
N PRO A 196 15.21 -2.44 -1.93
CA PRO A 196 14.96 -1.06 -1.53
C PRO A 196 16.06 -0.52 -0.62
N ARG A 197 16.36 0.78 -0.70
CA ARG A 197 17.28 1.46 0.22
C ARG A 197 16.63 1.70 1.58
N ARG A 198 15.38 2.15 1.61
CA ARG A 198 14.54 2.24 2.82
C ARG A 198 13.85 0.92 3.07
N SER A 199 13.60 0.62 4.34
CA SER A 199 12.83 -0.58 4.70
C SER A 199 11.36 -0.44 4.29
N ILE A 200 10.74 -1.57 3.95
CA ILE A 200 9.32 -1.65 3.61
C ILE A 200 8.62 -2.56 4.62
N LEU A 201 7.53 -2.11 5.18
CA LEU A 201 6.63 -2.94 5.98
C LEU A 201 5.32 -3.14 5.21
N ILE A 202 5.12 -4.33 4.68
CA ILE A 202 3.81 -4.75 4.18
C ILE A 202 3.02 -5.25 5.38
N MET A 203 1.93 -4.59 5.70
CA MET A 203 1.17 -4.86 6.92
C MET A 203 -0.32 -5.02 6.62
N PRO A 204 -0.77 -6.20 6.17
CA PRO A 204 -2.19 -6.52 6.21
C PRO A 204 -2.71 -6.44 7.66
N VAL A 205 -3.73 -5.60 7.86
CA VAL A 205 -4.30 -5.31 9.18
C VAL A 205 -5.66 -5.97 9.37
N SER A 206 -6.09 -6.12 10.62
CA SER A 206 -7.40 -6.68 10.95
C SER A 206 -8.18 -5.75 11.87
N GLY A 207 -9.50 -5.82 11.81
CA GLY A 207 -10.39 -5.00 12.63
C GLY A 207 -10.65 -3.62 12.06
N GLU A 208 -10.44 -3.44 10.76
CA GLU A 208 -10.86 -2.26 10.02
C GLU A 208 -12.36 -2.07 10.18
N GLU A 209 -13.14 -3.08 9.86
CA GLU A 209 -14.60 -3.17 9.93
C GLU A 209 -15.19 -2.98 11.35
N LYS A 210 -14.33 -3.02 12.34
CA LYS A 210 -14.68 -2.80 13.75
C LYS A 210 -14.14 -1.47 14.29
N GLY A 211 -13.74 -0.57 13.39
CA GLY A 211 -13.27 0.78 13.67
C GLY A 211 -11.76 0.90 13.68
N LEU A 212 -11.10 0.45 12.62
CA LEU A 212 -9.66 0.63 12.34
C LEU A 212 -8.76 0.08 13.48
N LEU A 213 -9.14 -1.07 14.08
CA LEU A 213 -8.50 -1.53 15.33
C LEU A 213 -7.04 -1.93 15.13
N GLY A 214 -6.71 -2.57 14.02
CA GLY A 214 -5.37 -3.07 13.74
C GLY A 214 -4.36 -1.95 13.50
N SER A 215 -4.67 -1.03 12.60
CA SER A 215 -3.84 0.13 12.32
C SER A 215 -3.73 1.07 13.53
N LYS A 216 -4.84 1.26 14.26
CA LYS A 216 -4.83 1.98 15.52
C LYS A 216 -3.90 1.33 16.55
N TYR A 217 -3.98 0.00 16.69
CA TYR A 217 -3.11 -0.70 17.63
C TYR A 217 -1.64 -0.58 17.22
N TYR A 218 -1.33 -0.65 15.90
CA TYR A 218 0.02 -0.46 15.42
C TYR A 218 0.55 0.94 15.74
N THR A 219 -0.23 1.99 15.47
CA THR A 219 0.20 3.37 15.72
C THR A 219 0.27 3.72 17.21
N ASP A 220 -0.54 3.09 18.06
CA ASP A 220 -0.45 3.23 19.52
C ASP A 220 0.71 2.40 20.12
N HIS A 221 1.13 1.31 19.46
CA HIS A 221 2.17 0.36 19.91
C HIS A 221 3.09 -0.01 18.74
N PRO A 222 3.79 0.96 18.17
CA PRO A 222 4.55 0.75 16.94
C PRO A 222 5.71 -0.22 17.15
N ILE A 223 5.88 -1.12 16.19
CA ILE A 223 7.00 -2.08 16.18
C ILE A 223 8.29 -1.39 15.72
N TYR A 224 8.13 -0.42 14.84
CA TYR A 224 9.17 0.50 14.40
C TYR A 224 8.75 1.92 14.77
N PRO A 225 9.68 2.79 15.20
CA PRO A 225 9.36 4.16 15.62
C PRO A 225 8.58 4.92 14.55
N LEU A 226 7.47 5.58 14.92
CA LEU A 226 6.61 6.27 13.95
C LEU A 226 7.34 7.43 13.26
N GLU A 227 8.25 8.11 13.97
CA GLU A 227 9.09 9.18 13.42
C GLU A 227 10.04 8.72 12.31
N LYS A 228 10.27 7.40 12.20
CA LYS A 228 11.02 6.77 11.12
C LYS A 228 10.14 6.38 9.93
N THR A 229 8.82 6.40 10.10
CA THR A 229 7.88 6.12 9.00
C THR A 229 7.72 7.36 8.15
N ILE A 230 8.11 7.27 6.87
CA ILE A 230 8.08 8.41 5.94
C ILE A 230 6.76 8.53 5.20
N ALA A 231 6.09 7.41 4.94
CA ALA A 231 4.77 7.38 4.29
C ALA A 231 4.01 6.10 4.63
N ASN A 232 2.68 6.17 4.57
CA ASN A 232 1.79 5.01 4.50
C ASN A 232 1.02 5.02 3.17
N LEU A 233 1.07 3.91 2.46
CA LEU A 233 0.30 3.65 1.25
C LEU A 233 -0.78 2.63 1.60
N ASN A 234 -2.03 3.08 1.70
CA ASN A 234 -3.16 2.25 2.09
C ASN A 234 -3.97 1.83 0.88
N ILE A 235 -4.32 0.56 0.82
CA ILE A 235 -5.06 -0.03 -0.29
C ILE A 235 -6.35 -0.58 0.30
N ASP A 236 -7.48 -0.15 -0.26
CA ASP A 236 -8.79 -0.60 0.23
C ASP A 236 -9.81 -0.43 -0.89
N MET A 237 -10.34 -1.55 -1.40
CA MET A 237 -11.26 -1.63 -2.53
C MET A 237 -10.67 -1.03 -3.82
N ILE A 238 -10.02 -1.87 -4.64
CA ILE A 238 -9.38 -1.45 -5.89
C ILE A 238 -9.75 -2.32 -7.11
N GLY A 239 -10.77 -3.17 -6.98
CA GLY A 239 -11.14 -4.18 -7.99
C GLY A 239 -12.48 -3.95 -8.69
N ARG A 240 -13.19 -2.86 -8.43
CA ARG A 240 -14.52 -2.61 -9.01
C ARG A 240 -14.62 -1.23 -9.65
N LEU A 241 -15.77 -0.95 -10.29
CA LEU A 241 -16.17 0.39 -10.72
C LEU A 241 -17.22 0.93 -9.75
N ASP A 242 -17.21 2.25 -9.58
CA ASP A 242 -18.30 2.98 -8.93
C ASP A 242 -19.26 3.60 -9.97
N ASP A 243 -20.30 4.27 -9.49
CA ASP A 243 -21.32 4.91 -10.35
C ASP A 243 -20.85 6.23 -10.99
N TRP A 244 -19.62 6.69 -10.71
CA TRP A 244 -19.09 7.95 -11.20
C TRP A 244 -18.21 7.80 -12.44
N HIS A 245 -17.80 6.56 -12.76
CA HIS A 245 -16.88 6.27 -13.85
C HIS A 245 -17.45 5.24 -14.82
N ASP A 246 -17.33 5.52 -16.12
CA ASP A 246 -17.76 4.63 -17.19
C ASP A 246 -16.72 3.56 -17.53
N THR A 247 -15.48 3.73 -17.07
CA THR A 247 -14.35 2.84 -17.37
C THR A 247 -13.52 2.52 -16.12
N ALA A 248 -12.81 1.41 -16.17
CA ALA A 248 -11.92 0.98 -15.07
C ALA A 248 -10.62 1.78 -14.94
N ASN A 249 -10.34 2.71 -15.87
CA ASN A 249 -9.06 3.43 -15.96
C ASN A 249 -8.96 4.60 -14.97
N TYR A 250 -9.33 4.40 -13.72
CA TYR A 250 -9.22 5.41 -12.67
C TYR A 250 -8.88 4.81 -11.32
N VAL A 251 -8.44 5.67 -10.41
CA VAL A 251 -8.31 5.40 -8.97
C VAL A 251 -8.46 6.70 -8.18
N TYR A 252 -9.16 6.66 -7.06
CA TYR A 252 -9.18 7.78 -6.13
C TYR A 252 -7.89 7.79 -5.30
N LEU A 253 -7.27 8.95 -5.18
CA LEU A 253 -6.17 9.21 -4.26
C LEU A 253 -6.63 10.14 -3.14
N ILE A 254 -6.72 9.62 -1.94
CA ILE A 254 -7.22 10.35 -0.78
C ILE A 254 -6.09 10.58 0.21
N GLY A 255 -5.85 11.83 0.60
CA GLY A 255 -4.83 12.22 1.56
C GLY A 255 -3.46 12.51 0.96
N SER A 256 -3.27 12.34 -0.35
CA SER A 256 -1.95 12.39 -1.00
C SER A 256 -1.20 13.72 -0.83
N ASP A 257 -1.92 14.85 -0.85
CA ASP A 257 -1.40 16.22 -0.74
C ASP A 257 -1.61 16.87 0.64
N ARG A 258 -2.29 16.16 1.58
CA ARG A 258 -2.68 16.79 2.86
C ARG A 258 -1.53 17.02 3.83
N LEU A 259 -0.52 16.17 3.81
CA LEU A 259 0.63 16.25 4.71
C LEU A 259 1.96 16.41 3.98
N SER A 260 2.02 16.08 2.68
CA SER A 260 3.25 16.17 1.87
C SER A 260 2.93 16.36 0.41
N LEU A 261 3.35 17.49 -0.16
CA LEU A 261 3.26 17.71 -1.62
C LEU A 261 4.27 16.83 -2.38
N ASP A 262 5.39 16.47 -1.77
CA ASP A 262 6.36 15.56 -2.38
C ASP A 262 5.74 14.20 -2.64
N LEU A 263 4.94 13.65 -1.69
CA LEU A 263 4.26 12.37 -1.86
C LEU A 263 3.27 12.42 -3.02
N HIS A 264 2.48 13.48 -3.09
CA HIS A 264 1.51 13.72 -4.15
C HIS A 264 2.21 13.78 -5.52
N ASN A 265 3.24 14.64 -5.66
CA ASN A 265 3.97 14.82 -6.90
C ASN A 265 4.66 13.52 -7.36
N ILE A 266 5.25 12.75 -6.46
CA ILE A 266 5.83 11.43 -6.79
C ILE A 266 4.78 10.51 -7.40
N SER A 267 3.59 10.43 -6.80
CA SER A 267 2.51 9.58 -7.32
C SER A 267 2.03 10.03 -8.71
N GLU A 268 1.89 11.35 -8.92
CA GLU A 268 1.53 11.94 -10.22
C GLU A 268 2.60 11.65 -11.30
N GLU A 269 3.88 11.87 -10.99
CA GLU A 269 4.98 11.62 -11.91
C GLU A 269 5.07 10.14 -12.31
N ILE A 270 4.93 9.23 -11.33
CA ILE A 270 4.91 7.78 -11.56
C ILE A 270 3.74 7.39 -12.45
N ASN A 271 2.55 7.91 -12.15
CA ASN A 271 1.36 7.63 -12.96
C ASN A 271 1.52 8.14 -14.40
N SER A 272 1.91 9.39 -14.56
CA SER A 272 2.11 10.02 -15.88
C SER A 272 3.16 9.29 -16.72
N LYS A 273 4.24 8.83 -16.08
CA LYS A 273 5.36 8.21 -16.79
C LYS A 273 5.14 6.75 -17.15
N TYR A 274 4.43 5.98 -16.30
CA TYR A 274 4.44 4.53 -16.41
C TYR A 274 3.06 3.86 -16.48
N ILE A 275 1.99 4.52 -15.99
CA ILE A 275 0.70 3.86 -15.75
C ILE A 275 -0.41 4.48 -16.61
N GLY A 276 -0.69 5.77 -16.43
CA GLY A 276 -1.69 6.51 -17.22
C GLY A 276 -3.13 6.32 -16.76
N LEU A 277 -3.35 6.08 -15.46
CA LEU A 277 -4.69 6.12 -14.86
C LEU A 277 -5.19 7.55 -14.73
N ASP A 278 -6.51 7.73 -14.73
CA ASP A 278 -7.16 8.95 -14.25
C ASP A 278 -7.09 8.96 -12.70
N LEU A 279 -6.29 9.88 -12.14
CA LEU A 279 -6.17 10.06 -10.71
C LEU A 279 -7.26 11.02 -10.23
N ASP A 280 -8.31 10.49 -9.64
CA ASP A 280 -9.45 11.30 -9.18
C ASP A 280 -9.26 11.73 -7.70
N TYR A 281 -9.34 13.04 -7.46
CA TYR A 281 -9.16 13.65 -6.14
C TYR A 281 -10.45 14.17 -5.52
N ARG A 282 -11.64 13.83 -6.08
CA ARG A 282 -12.92 14.35 -5.58
C ARG A 282 -13.16 14.08 -4.11
N PHE A 283 -12.72 12.93 -3.59
CA PHE A 283 -12.86 12.55 -2.19
C PHE A 283 -11.69 12.99 -1.29
N ASN A 284 -10.69 13.66 -1.87
CA ASN A 284 -9.59 14.23 -1.13
C ASN A 284 -9.91 15.61 -0.52
N LYS A 285 -11.03 16.22 -0.89
CA LYS A 285 -11.46 17.52 -0.36
C LYS A 285 -11.77 17.45 1.13
N GLU A 286 -11.49 18.55 1.85
CA GLU A 286 -11.76 18.61 3.30
C GLU A 286 -13.26 18.53 3.62
N ASP A 287 -14.10 19.06 2.73
CA ASP A 287 -15.55 19.10 2.83
C ASP A 287 -16.25 17.88 2.19
N ASP A 288 -15.51 16.80 1.88
CA ASP A 288 -16.09 15.55 1.38
C ASP A 288 -17.22 15.06 2.32
N PRO A 289 -18.47 15.03 1.85
CA PRO A 289 -19.61 14.63 2.69
C PRO A 289 -19.51 13.16 3.14
N ASN A 290 -18.80 12.31 2.38
CA ASN A 290 -18.59 10.90 2.71
C ASN A 290 -17.50 10.71 3.76
N ARG A 291 -16.62 11.72 3.90
CA ARG A 291 -15.51 11.72 4.86
C ARG A 291 -14.58 10.52 4.71
N TYR A 292 -14.31 10.08 3.48
CA TYR A 292 -13.47 8.90 3.21
C TYR A 292 -12.06 9.00 3.78
N TYR A 293 -11.50 10.21 3.89
CA TYR A 293 -10.20 10.42 4.54
C TYR A 293 -10.12 9.86 5.98
N TYR A 294 -11.25 9.68 6.65
CA TYR A 294 -11.32 9.19 8.04
C TYR A 294 -11.78 7.74 8.16
N ARG A 295 -12.02 7.05 7.04
CA ARG A 295 -12.77 5.79 7.02
C ARG A 295 -11.96 4.55 6.74
N SER A 296 -10.63 4.65 6.44
CA SER A 296 -9.76 3.49 6.28
C SER A 296 -8.46 3.64 7.08
N ASP A 297 -7.63 2.63 7.08
CA ASP A 297 -6.50 2.44 7.99
C ASP A 297 -5.42 3.53 7.91
N HIS A 298 -5.28 4.21 6.76
CA HIS A 298 -4.37 5.34 6.57
C HIS A 298 -4.60 6.47 7.58
N TYR A 299 -5.85 6.65 8.06
CA TYR A 299 -6.15 7.74 8.99
C TYR A 299 -5.39 7.60 10.32
N ASN A 300 -5.13 6.37 10.77
CA ASN A 300 -4.33 6.16 11.98
C ASN A 300 -2.87 6.57 11.81
N PHE A 301 -2.34 6.58 10.61
CA PHE A 301 -1.02 7.12 10.29
C PHE A 301 -1.08 8.65 10.12
N ALA A 302 -2.05 9.14 9.35
CA ALA A 302 -2.21 10.57 9.09
C ALA A 302 -2.34 11.41 10.36
N LYS A 303 -3.11 10.97 11.35
CA LYS A 303 -3.25 11.67 12.65
C LYS A 303 -1.97 11.68 13.50
N ASN A 304 -0.95 10.93 13.11
CA ASN A 304 0.39 10.94 13.70
C ASN A 304 1.40 11.65 12.78
N ASN A 305 0.93 12.56 11.92
CA ASN A 305 1.74 13.33 10.96
C ASN A 305 2.58 12.49 10.00
N ILE A 306 2.09 11.31 9.63
CA ILE A 306 2.71 10.48 8.60
C ILE A 306 1.97 10.72 7.29
N PRO A 307 2.64 11.16 6.21
CA PRO A 307 2.04 11.32 4.89
C PRO A 307 1.39 10.03 4.41
N VAL A 308 0.22 10.13 3.79
CA VAL A 308 -0.57 8.97 3.39
C VAL A 308 -1.11 9.11 1.97
N ILE A 309 -1.29 7.98 1.29
CA ILE A 309 -2.21 7.87 0.16
C ILE A 309 -3.16 6.72 0.47
N PHE A 310 -4.45 6.97 0.35
CA PHE A 310 -5.47 5.94 0.32
C PHE A 310 -5.92 5.73 -1.13
N TYR A 311 -5.58 4.58 -1.70
CA TYR A 311 -5.99 4.12 -3.02
C TYR A 311 -7.33 3.41 -2.91
N PHE A 312 -8.33 3.91 -3.64
CA PHE A 312 -9.71 3.49 -3.52
C PHE A 312 -10.41 3.52 -4.88
N ASN A 313 -11.37 2.65 -5.13
CA ASN A 313 -12.15 2.70 -6.36
C ASN A 313 -13.56 3.28 -6.21
N GLY A 314 -13.92 3.71 -5.03
CA GLY A 314 -15.30 4.11 -4.73
C GLY A 314 -16.16 2.96 -4.22
N VAL A 315 -17.38 3.28 -3.85
CA VAL A 315 -18.38 2.32 -3.39
C VAL A 315 -19.20 1.86 -4.59
N HIS A 316 -19.51 0.58 -4.64
CA HIS A 316 -20.34 -0.06 -5.66
C HIS A 316 -21.57 -0.74 -5.03
N GLU A 317 -22.50 -1.21 -5.84
CA GLU A 317 -23.79 -1.80 -5.42
C GLU A 317 -23.67 -2.99 -4.47
N ASP A 318 -22.54 -3.72 -4.50
CA ASP A 318 -22.29 -4.90 -3.68
C ASP A 318 -21.54 -4.59 -2.37
N TYR A 319 -21.17 -3.33 -2.11
CA TYR A 319 -20.46 -2.93 -0.91
C TYR A 319 -21.18 -3.40 0.36
N HIS A 320 -20.48 -4.11 1.23
CA HIS A 320 -21.01 -4.71 2.45
C HIS A 320 -22.18 -5.69 2.20
N ARG A 321 -22.18 -6.38 1.08
CA ARG A 321 -23.19 -7.39 0.73
C ARG A 321 -22.55 -8.77 0.48
N PRO A 322 -23.33 -9.87 0.63
CA PRO A 322 -22.87 -11.21 0.24
C PRO A 322 -22.54 -11.35 -1.24
N SER A 323 -22.99 -10.41 -2.05
CA SER A 323 -22.78 -10.37 -3.51
C SER A 323 -21.46 -9.73 -3.92
N ASP A 324 -20.63 -9.26 -2.97
CA ASP A 324 -19.23 -8.86 -3.23
C ASP A 324 -18.38 -10.12 -3.38
N THR A 325 -18.30 -10.64 -4.60
CA THR A 325 -17.68 -11.92 -4.94
C THR A 325 -16.63 -11.78 -6.04
N ILE A 326 -15.73 -12.76 -6.12
CA ILE A 326 -14.57 -12.73 -7.01
C ILE A 326 -14.94 -12.62 -8.50
N GLU A 327 -16.09 -13.13 -8.91
CA GLU A 327 -16.56 -13.13 -10.29
C GLU A 327 -16.80 -11.71 -10.83
N LYS A 328 -16.97 -10.75 -9.93
CA LYS A 328 -17.24 -9.35 -10.28
C LYS A 328 -15.99 -8.47 -10.31
N ILE A 329 -14.83 -9.03 -10.00
CA ILE A 329 -13.57 -8.31 -9.86
C ILE A 329 -12.91 -8.08 -11.22
N ASP A 330 -12.48 -6.85 -11.47
CA ASP A 330 -11.64 -6.47 -12.60
C ASP A 330 -10.14 -6.64 -12.26
N PHE A 331 -9.57 -7.75 -12.70
CA PHE A 331 -8.16 -8.07 -12.45
C PHE A 331 -7.17 -7.21 -13.27
N ASP A 332 -7.59 -6.58 -14.36
CA ASP A 332 -6.75 -5.62 -15.07
C ASP A 332 -6.65 -4.31 -14.27
N LYS A 333 -7.75 -3.86 -13.68
CA LYS A 333 -7.79 -2.71 -12.79
C LYS A 333 -6.90 -2.93 -11.57
N ILE A 334 -7.12 -4.03 -10.82
CA ILE A 334 -6.27 -4.34 -9.64
C ILE A 334 -4.79 -4.36 -10.03
N LYS A 335 -4.42 -5.10 -11.08
CA LYS A 335 -3.03 -5.19 -11.54
C LYS A 335 -2.44 -3.80 -11.83
N THR A 336 -3.20 -2.94 -12.51
CA THR A 336 -2.73 -1.61 -12.90
C THR A 336 -2.52 -0.72 -11.69
N ILE A 337 -3.49 -0.69 -10.75
CA ILE A 337 -3.39 0.07 -9.51
C ILE A 337 -2.26 -0.48 -8.62
N THR A 338 -2.13 -1.81 -8.50
CA THR A 338 -1.03 -2.44 -7.74
C THR A 338 0.34 -2.03 -8.28
N LYS A 339 0.51 -1.93 -9.60
CA LYS A 339 1.74 -1.43 -10.22
C LYS A 339 2.00 0.04 -9.90
N LEU A 340 0.97 0.89 -9.91
CA LEU A 340 1.09 2.30 -9.48
C LEU A 340 1.62 2.38 -8.05
N ILE A 341 1.02 1.62 -7.14
CA ILE A 341 1.39 1.62 -5.71
C ILE A 341 2.83 1.10 -5.52
N PHE A 342 3.18 -0.01 -6.20
CA PHE A 342 4.54 -0.55 -6.17
C PHE A 342 5.57 0.47 -6.65
N LEU A 343 5.32 1.13 -7.79
CA LEU A 343 6.26 2.09 -8.36
C LEU A 343 6.37 3.37 -7.50
N THR A 344 5.27 3.83 -6.91
CA THR A 344 5.28 4.93 -5.93
C THR A 344 6.11 4.54 -4.69
N ALA A 345 5.89 3.33 -4.15
CA ALA A 345 6.68 2.81 -3.03
C ALA A 345 8.15 2.64 -3.39
N TRP A 346 8.44 2.18 -4.62
CA TRP A 346 9.81 2.04 -5.12
C TRP A 346 10.55 3.37 -5.18
N GLU A 347 9.90 4.41 -5.72
CA GLU A 347 10.49 5.75 -5.77
C GLU A 347 10.75 6.29 -4.37
N LEU A 348 9.77 6.22 -3.47
CA LEU A 348 9.92 6.61 -2.05
C LEU A 348 11.05 5.84 -1.35
N ALA A 349 11.20 4.54 -1.68
CA ALA A 349 12.21 3.69 -1.06
C ALA A 349 13.64 4.01 -1.52
N ASN A 350 13.81 4.50 -2.74
CA ASN A 350 15.11 4.62 -3.38
C ASN A 350 15.62 6.06 -3.58
N LYS A 351 14.73 7.06 -3.44
CA LYS A 351 15.13 8.47 -3.54
C LYS A 351 16.10 8.86 -2.39
N ASP A 352 17.03 9.75 -2.65
CA ASP A 352 18.03 10.17 -1.66
C ASP A 352 17.40 10.91 -0.49
N GLU A 353 16.58 11.91 -0.78
CA GLU A 353 15.98 12.75 0.24
C GLU A 353 14.67 12.18 0.77
N ARG A 354 14.42 12.38 2.06
CA ARG A 354 13.10 12.15 2.66
C ARG A 354 12.10 13.15 2.10
N ILE A 355 10.83 12.72 1.89
CA ILE A 355 9.74 13.63 1.57
C ILE A 355 9.50 14.60 2.73
N LYS A 356 9.18 15.86 2.39
CA LYS A 356 8.94 16.91 3.37
C LYS A 356 7.47 16.97 3.78
N LEU A 357 7.24 17.33 5.03
CA LEU A 357 5.91 17.71 5.50
C LEU A 357 5.60 19.15 5.04
N ILE A 358 4.31 19.46 4.84
CA ILE A 358 3.87 20.81 4.43
C ILE A 358 4.28 21.87 5.47
N GLU A 359 4.30 21.53 6.76
CA GLU A 359 4.74 22.44 7.82
C GLU A 359 6.24 22.76 7.80
N GLU A 360 7.03 22.01 7.00
CA GLU A 360 8.48 22.20 6.82
C GLU A 360 8.82 22.99 5.54
N LEU A 361 7.80 23.39 4.77
CA LEU A 361 7.91 24.20 3.55
C LEU A 361 7.71 25.68 3.84
#